data_6407f569efd9df84b26bffb0d2cf7d51
#
_entry.id   6407f569efd9df84b26bffb0d2cf7d51
#
_cell.length_a   1.000
_cell.length_b   1.000
_cell.length_c   1.000
_cell.angle_alpha   90.00
_cell.angle_beta   90.00
_cell.angle_gamma   90.00
#
_symmetry.space_group_name_H-M   'P 1'
#
loop_
_entity.id
_entity.type
_entity.pdbx_description
1 polymer ?
#
loop_
_entity_poly.entity_id
_entity_poly.type
_entity_poly.pdbx_seq_one_letter_code
_entity_poly.pdbx_strand_id
1 'polypeptide(L)'
;VKDGRYHYIETGSLISIKKNVQDILIPSEEHKINVFPMDYEEFNWALNKSTDVIRILVEKNISIGDMTNRKLMRDFRIYMAVGGMPQVVSTYLQTNNLDAVDKEKRDIISLYEDDLKKIDPSGRLSDIYASIPSQLALKRNRFKIAEATKSRKQIKDEERLFDLIDSKIVLPCYNVAQPSIALAQTRDPETFKLYISDIGLFTTMIFDGGKGLSSDIYKKLLSDKLSADLGYMYENAIAQIIVNSGNNLYYHSWRKENSTHSNEIDFLIRS
;
A
#
# COMPACT_ATOMS: atom_id res chain seq x y z
N VAL A 1 12.15 -29.03 -13.89
CA VAL A 1 12.92 -28.72 -12.68
C VAL A 1 13.91 -29.85 -12.35
N LYS A 2 13.57 -31.13 -12.48
CA LYS A 2 14.50 -32.23 -12.20
C LYS A 2 15.67 -32.36 -13.20
N ASP A 3 15.61 -31.69 -14.35
CA ASP A 3 16.62 -31.84 -15.42
C ASP A 3 17.95 -31.07 -15.10
N GLY A 4 17.92 -30.08 -14.24
CA GLY A 4 19.12 -29.34 -13.81
C GLY A 4 19.84 -28.54 -14.91
N ARG A 5 19.38 -28.61 -16.15
CA ARG A 5 19.98 -27.91 -17.31
C ARG A 5 19.47 -26.49 -17.49
N TYR A 6 18.35 -26.13 -16.85
CA TYR A 6 17.67 -24.85 -17.04
C TYR A 6 17.29 -24.24 -15.69
N HIS A 7 17.36 -22.92 -15.62
CA HIS A 7 16.75 -22.13 -14.56
C HIS A 7 15.38 -21.67 -15.04
N TYR A 8 14.36 -21.91 -14.22
CA TYR A 8 12.98 -21.52 -14.53
C TYR A 8 12.63 -20.31 -13.70
N ILE A 9 12.06 -19.29 -14.33
CA ILE A 9 11.51 -18.10 -13.68
C ILE A 9 10.03 -18.03 -14.05
N GLU A 10 9.18 -18.08 -13.05
CA GLU A 10 7.73 -17.89 -13.20
C GLU A 10 7.33 -16.57 -12.57
N THR A 11 6.48 -15.82 -13.24
CA THR A 11 5.96 -14.54 -12.74
C THR A 11 4.44 -14.51 -12.85
N GLY A 12 3.77 -13.88 -11.88
CA GLY A 12 2.34 -13.71 -11.91
C GLY A 12 1.85 -12.84 -10.76
N SER A 13 0.82 -12.04 -11.02
CA SER A 13 0.25 -11.10 -10.05
C SER A 13 -0.53 -11.79 -8.92
N LEU A 14 -1.13 -12.95 -9.19
CA LEU A 14 -1.97 -13.68 -8.22
C LEU A 14 -1.50 -15.12 -8.01
N ILE A 15 -0.24 -15.40 -8.37
CA ILE A 15 0.31 -16.76 -8.32
C ILE A 15 0.42 -17.31 -6.89
N SER A 16 0.52 -16.44 -5.89
CA SER A 16 0.60 -16.83 -4.48
C SER A 16 -0.73 -17.25 -3.85
N ILE A 17 -1.86 -16.97 -4.51
CA ILE A 17 -3.17 -17.31 -3.97
C ILE A 17 -3.36 -18.83 -4.01
N LYS A 18 -3.67 -19.43 -2.86
CA LYS A 18 -3.82 -20.88 -2.70
C LYS A 18 -4.70 -21.54 -3.76
N LYS A 19 -5.79 -20.90 -4.17
CA LYS A 19 -6.70 -21.42 -5.20
C LYS A 19 -6.03 -21.62 -6.55
N ASN A 20 -5.03 -20.81 -6.87
CA ASN A 20 -4.32 -20.88 -8.15
C ASN A 20 -3.21 -21.94 -8.15
N VAL A 21 -2.79 -22.41 -6.98
CA VAL A 21 -1.68 -23.36 -6.80
C VAL A 21 -2.07 -24.65 -6.09
N GLN A 22 -3.37 -24.91 -5.88
CA GLN A 22 -3.85 -26.07 -5.12
C GLN A 22 -3.34 -27.43 -5.65
N ASP A 23 -3.11 -27.55 -6.95
CA ASP A 23 -2.67 -28.77 -7.61
C ASP A 23 -1.19 -28.72 -8.03
N ILE A 24 -0.44 -27.70 -7.65
CA ILE A 24 0.96 -27.55 -7.99
C ILE A 24 1.82 -27.99 -6.81
N LEU A 25 2.56 -29.11 -7.00
CA LEU A 25 3.63 -29.50 -6.09
C LEU A 25 4.79 -28.52 -6.26
N ILE A 26 4.94 -27.63 -5.26
CA ILE A 26 6.05 -26.69 -5.22
C ILE A 26 7.33 -27.46 -4.86
N PRO A 27 8.35 -27.49 -5.73
CA PRO A 27 9.61 -28.13 -5.42
C PRO A 27 10.32 -27.47 -4.25
N SER A 28 11.06 -28.21 -3.47
CA SER A 28 11.86 -27.68 -2.34
C SER A 28 12.97 -26.70 -2.77
N GLU A 29 13.28 -26.66 -4.05
CA GLU A 29 14.29 -25.78 -4.66
C GLU A 29 13.70 -24.42 -5.15
N GLU A 30 12.42 -24.14 -4.87
CA GLU A 30 11.80 -22.88 -5.26
C GLU A 30 12.30 -21.73 -4.36
N HIS A 31 12.71 -20.63 -5.01
CA HIS A 31 13.01 -19.37 -4.34
C HIS A 31 11.98 -18.32 -4.70
N LYS A 32 11.17 -17.90 -3.73
CA LYS A 32 10.13 -16.87 -3.91
C LYS A 32 10.70 -15.48 -3.77
N ILE A 33 10.50 -14.66 -4.78
CA ILE A 33 10.87 -13.24 -4.78
C ILE A 33 9.59 -12.41 -4.89
N ASN A 34 9.35 -11.52 -3.93
CA ASN A 34 8.28 -10.54 -4.03
C ASN A 34 8.79 -9.31 -4.78
N VAL A 35 8.07 -8.91 -5.82
CA VAL A 35 8.34 -7.68 -6.55
C VAL A 35 7.24 -6.69 -6.17
N PHE A 36 7.62 -5.62 -5.49
CA PHE A 36 6.72 -4.56 -5.07
C PHE A 36 6.69 -3.41 -6.10
N PRO A 37 5.65 -2.55 -6.08
CA PRO A 37 5.71 -1.28 -6.79
C PRO A 37 6.93 -0.47 -6.36
N MET A 38 7.48 0.35 -7.26
CA MET A 38 8.63 1.21 -6.97
C MET A 38 8.39 2.05 -5.71
N ASP A 39 9.39 2.11 -4.85
CA ASP A 39 9.38 3.05 -3.73
C ASP A 39 9.75 4.48 -4.17
N TYR A 40 9.84 5.41 -3.22
CA TYR A 40 10.17 6.79 -3.51
C TYR A 40 11.59 6.96 -4.09
N GLU A 41 12.55 6.15 -3.65
CA GLU A 41 13.91 6.19 -4.14
C GLU A 41 14.00 5.67 -5.58
N GLU A 42 13.42 4.50 -5.86
CA GLU A 42 13.34 3.91 -7.19
C GLU A 42 12.59 4.81 -8.18
N PHE A 43 11.50 5.45 -7.73
CA PHE A 43 10.77 6.45 -8.51
C PHE A 43 11.67 7.64 -8.90
N ASN A 44 12.48 8.14 -7.97
CA ASN A 44 13.42 9.22 -8.27
C ASN A 44 14.51 8.76 -9.24
N TRP A 45 15.02 7.53 -9.11
CA TRP A 45 15.97 6.97 -10.09
C TRP A 45 15.37 6.89 -11.49
N ALA A 46 14.12 6.46 -11.62
CA ALA A 46 13.40 6.47 -12.90
C ALA A 46 13.31 7.88 -13.51
N LEU A 47 13.23 8.92 -12.68
CA LEU A 47 13.26 10.33 -13.09
C LEU A 47 14.67 10.88 -13.29
N ASN A 48 15.72 10.06 -13.22
CA ASN A 48 17.13 10.47 -13.24
C ASN A 48 17.49 11.49 -12.13
N LYS A 49 16.84 11.38 -10.97
CA LYS A 49 17.10 12.20 -9.78
C LYS A 49 17.89 11.37 -8.76
N SER A 50 18.95 11.96 -8.17
CA SER A 50 19.65 11.34 -7.03
C SER A 50 18.92 11.62 -5.72
N THR A 51 18.90 10.62 -4.86
CA THR A 51 18.42 10.68 -3.46
C THR A 51 19.55 10.81 -2.46
N ASP A 52 20.81 10.86 -2.91
CA ASP A 52 22.01 10.89 -2.05
C ASP A 52 22.00 12.06 -1.06
N VAL A 53 21.45 13.20 -1.48
CA VAL A 53 21.35 14.38 -0.60
C VAL A 53 20.50 14.06 0.63
N ILE A 54 19.37 13.35 0.45
CA ILE A 54 18.50 12.96 1.57
C ILE A 54 19.25 12.00 2.49
N ARG A 55 19.92 11.01 1.92
CA ARG A 55 20.71 10.01 2.67
C ARG A 55 21.81 10.69 3.51
N ILE A 56 22.58 11.57 2.90
CA ILE A 56 23.64 12.32 3.60
C ILE A 56 23.06 13.19 4.73
N LEU A 57 21.96 13.85 4.53
CA LEU A 57 21.32 14.69 5.53
C LEU A 57 20.86 13.87 6.75
N VAL A 58 20.27 12.69 6.49
CA VAL A 58 19.83 11.77 7.54
C VAL A 58 21.04 11.20 8.30
N GLU A 59 22.03 10.67 7.59
CA GLU A 59 23.23 10.07 8.19
C GLU A 59 24.01 11.06 9.06
N LYS A 60 24.11 12.31 8.62
CA LYS A 60 24.82 13.37 9.34
C LYS A 60 23.96 14.13 10.35
N ASN A 61 22.70 13.76 10.46
CA ASN A 61 21.71 14.46 11.31
C ASN A 61 21.68 15.99 11.07
N ILE A 62 21.73 16.39 9.79
CA ILE A 62 21.73 17.79 9.37
C ILE A 62 20.28 18.24 9.12
N SER A 63 19.89 19.36 9.73
CA SER A 63 18.57 19.95 9.48
C SER A 63 18.46 20.45 8.04
N ILE A 64 17.30 20.16 7.43
CA ILE A 64 16.97 20.59 6.08
C ILE A 64 16.41 22.02 6.16
N GLY A 65 16.98 22.95 5.38
CA GLY A 65 16.41 24.29 5.26
C GLY A 65 15.05 24.28 4.56
N ASP A 66 14.19 25.29 4.86
CA ASP A 66 12.80 25.36 4.40
C ASP A 66 12.64 25.20 2.88
N MET A 67 13.53 25.78 2.09
CA MET A 67 13.46 25.71 0.63
C MET A 67 13.67 24.26 0.14
N THR A 68 14.67 23.58 0.68
CA THR A 68 14.96 22.18 0.34
C THR A 68 13.82 21.27 0.81
N ASN A 69 13.30 21.50 2.01
CA ASN A 69 12.17 20.76 2.53
C ASN A 69 10.93 20.87 1.63
N ARG A 70 10.57 22.10 1.21
CA ARG A 70 9.44 22.33 0.29
C ARG A 70 9.62 21.58 -1.04
N LYS A 71 10.83 21.58 -1.58
CA LYS A 71 11.14 20.85 -2.82
C LYS A 71 10.97 19.34 -2.63
N LEU A 72 11.54 18.77 -1.57
CA LEU A 72 11.42 17.34 -1.27
C LEU A 72 9.96 16.93 -1.04
N MET A 73 9.22 17.71 -0.30
CA MET A 73 7.79 17.46 -0.06
C MET A 73 6.95 17.57 -1.34
N ARG A 74 7.31 18.47 -2.26
CA ARG A 74 6.67 18.54 -3.59
C ARG A 74 6.98 17.30 -4.41
N ASP A 75 8.24 16.87 -4.46
CA ASP A 75 8.66 15.66 -5.20
C ASP A 75 7.99 14.40 -4.61
N PHE A 76 7.85 14.33 -3.27
CA PHE A 76 7.14 13.25 -2.62
C PHE A 76 5.63 13.23 -2.95
N ARG A 77 5.00 14.41 -3.03
CA ARG A 77 3.60 14.51 -3.47
C ARG A 77 3.41 14.09 -4.94
N ILE A 78 4.39 14.36 -5.81
CA ILE A 78 4.36 13.83 -7.19
C ILE A 78 4.41 12.30 -7.16
N TYR A 79 5.29 11.71 -6.34
CA TYR A 79 5.32 10.27 -6.15
C TYR A 79 3.97 9.73 -5.65
N MET A 80 3.34 10.36 -4.67
CA MET A 80 2.01 9.97 -4.19
C MET A 80 0.93 10.08 -5.28
N ALA A 81 1.06 11.04 -6.19
CA ALA A 81 0.13 11.21 -7.30
C ALA A 81 0.32 10.15 -8.41
N VAL A 82 1.55 9.79 -8.72
CA VAL A 82 1.89 8.84 -9.78
C VAL A 82 1.86 7.41 -9.27
N GLY A 83 2.49 7.14 -8.11
CA GLY A 83 2.71 5.81 -7.56
C GLY A 83 3.99 5.16 -8.08
N GLY A 84 4.13 3.88 -7.72
CA GLY A 84 5.30 3.06 -8.06
C GLY A 84 5.03 1.97 -9.10
N MET A 85 3.84 1.89 -9.67
CA MET A 85 3.55 0.90 -10.73
C MET A 85 4.37 1.22 -11.97
N PRO A 86 5.25 0.30 -12.47
CA PRO A 86 6.20 0.61 -13.55
C PRO A 86 5.53 1.15 -14.81
N GLN A 87 4.38 0.61 -15.18
CA GLN A 87 3.60 1.06 -16.34
C GLN A 87 3.13 2.52 -16.17
N VAL A 88 2.66 2.87 -14.98
CA VAL A 88 2.19 4.22 -14.64
C VAL A 88 3.36 5.21 -14.63
N VAL A 89 4.50 4.81 -14.05
CA VAL A 89 5.74 5.62 -14.04
C VAL A 89 6.23 5.85 -15.47
N SER A 90 6.20 4.83 -16.34
CA SER A 90 6.54 4.97 -17.76
C SER A 90 5.62 5.97 -18.48
N THR A 91 4.31 5.89 -18.24
CA THR A 91 3.34 6.85 -18.80
C THR A 91 3.64 8.28 -18.34
N TYR A 92 3.96 8.47 -17.06
CA TYR A 92 4.33 9.77 -16.52
C TYR A 92 5.61 10.32 -17.18
N LEU A 93 6.65 9.49 -17.34
CA LEU A 93 7.92 9.87 -17.98
C LEU A 93 7.72 10.29 -19.44
N GLN A 94 6.85 9.59 -20.16
CA GLN A 94 6.62 9.84 -21.59
C GLN A 94 5.73 11.05 -21.84
N THR A 95 4.72 11.27 -20.98
CA THR A 95 3.68 12.26 -21.26
C THR A 95 3.75 13.49 -20.38
N ASN A 96 4.33 13.38 -19.19
CA ASN A 96 4.26 14.39 -18.11
C ASN A 96 2.82 14.87 -17.84
N ASN A 97 1.84 13.97 -18.05
CA ASN A 97 0.42 14.27 -17.99
C ASN A 97 -0.27 13.41 -16.93
N LEU A 98 -0.80 14.04 -15.89
CA LEU A 98 -1.46 13.35 -14.79
C LEU A 98 -2.83 12.76 -15.16
N ASP A 99 -3.51 13.27 -16.20
CA ASP A 99 -4.76 12.66 -16.67
C ASP A 99 -4.48 11.32 -17.38
N ALA A 100 -3.40 11.23 -18.14
CA ALA A 100 -2.94 9.97 -18.73
C ALA A 100 -2.52 8.97 -17.65
N VAL A 101 -1.81 9.43 -16.63
CA VAL A 101 -1.42 8.64 -15.45
C VAL A 101 -2.65 8.12 -14.71
N ASP A 102 -3.66 8.96 -14.48
CA ASP A 102 -4.88 8.55 -13.78
C ASP A 102 -5.67 7.50 -14.56
N LYS A 103 -5.76 7.65 -15.88
CA LYS A 103 -6.38 6.65 -16.75
C LYS A 103 -5.68 5.29 -16.60
N GLU A 104 -4.37 5.26 -16.69
CA GLU A 104 -3.57 4.03 -16.55
C GLU A 104 -3.82 3.33 -15.20
N LYS A 105 -3.87 4.12 -14.11
CA LYS A 105 -4.17 3.59 -12.77
C LYS A 105 -5.58 3.02 -12.66
N ARG A 106 -6.57 3.66 -13.28
CA ARG A 106 -7.95 3.15 -13.33
C ARG A 106 -8.04 1.83 -14.10
N ASP A 107 -7.32 1.71 -15.19
CA ASP A 107 -7.25 0.47 -15.96
C ASP A 107 -6.65 -0.66 -15.11
N ILE A 108 -5.59 -0.40 -14.34
CA ILE A 108 -4.99 -1.37 -13.39
C ILE A 108 -5.97 -1.74 -12.27
N ILE A 109 -6.65 -0.76 -11.66
CA ILE A 109 -7.64 -1.02 -10.60
C ILE A 109 -8.76 -1.91 -11.13
N SER A 110 -9.28 -1.63 -12.34
CA SER A 110 -10.31 -2.43 -12.98
C SER A 110 -9.85 -3.87 -13.21
N LEU A 111 -8.61 -4.08 -13.65
CA LEU A 111 -8.03 -5.42 -13.79
C LEU A 111 -7.95 -6.16 -12.44
N TYR A 112 -7.56 -5.48 -11.37
CA TYR A 112 -7.54 -6.07 -10.03
C TYR A 112 -8.94 -6.47 -9.56
N GLU A 113 -9.93 -5.61 -9.76
CA GLU A 113 -11.33 -5.92 -9.42
C GLU A 113 -11.86 -7.14 -10.19
N ASP A 114 -11.55 -7.25 -11.48
CA ASP A 114 -11.94 -8.39 -12.29
C ASP A 114 -11.26 -9.68 -11.84
N ASP A 115 -9.98 -9.62 -11.48
CA ASP A 115 -9.26 -10.77 -10.95
C ASP A 115 -9.79 -11.19 -9.57
N LEU A 116 -10.10 -10.23 -8.69
CA LEU A 116 -10.73 -10.52 -7.39
C LEU A 116 -12.12 -11.15 -7.56
N LYS A 117 -12.92 -10.75 -8.56
CA LYS A 117 -14.22 -11.36 -8.89
C LYS A 117 -14.06 -12.80 -9.41
N LYS A 118 -12.98 -13.11 -10.15
CA LYS A 118 -12.68 -14.51 -10.54
C LYS A 118 -12.40 -15.39 -9.32
N ILE A 119 -11.70 -14.86 -8.32
CA ILE A 119 -11.39 -15.58 -7.07
C ILE A 119 -12.65 -15.73 -6.21
N ASP A 120 -13.42 -14.65 -6.04
CA ASP A 120 -14.66 -14.62 -5.29
C ASP A 120 -15.82 -14.05 -6.14
N PRO A 121 -16.57 -14.93 -6.84
CA PRO A 121 -17.72 -14.50 -7.66
C PRO A 121 -18.82 -13.80 -6.87
N SER A 122 -18.83 -13.85 -5.54
CA SER A 122 -19.80 -13.12 -4.72
C SER A 122 -19.55 -11.60 -4.71
N GLY A 123 -18.37 -11.16 -5.17
CA GLY A 123 -17.94 -9.76 -5.19
C GLY A 123 -17.47 -9.20 -3.84
N ARG A 124 -17.61 -9.97 -2.74
CA ARG A 124 -17.25 -9.47 -1.38
C ARG A 124 -15.75 -9.16 -1.24
N LEU A 125 -14.89 -9.94 -1.91
CA LEU A 125 -13.45 -9.69 -1.93
C LEU A 125 -13.12 -8.35 -2.59
N SER A 126 -13.79 -8.03 -3.69
CA SER A 126 -13.71 -6.73 -4.37
C SER A 126 -14.23 -5.60 -3.48
N ASP A 127 -15.35 -5.81 -2.77
CA ASP A 127 -15.91 -4.83 -1.83
C ASP A 127 -14.93 -4.54 -0.67
N ILE A 128 -14.26 -5.58 -0.13
CA ILE A 128 -13.23 -5.43 0.91
C ILE A 128 -12.10 -4.55 0.39
N TYR A 129 -11.57 -4.85 -0.80
CA TYR A 129 -10.50 -4.07 -1.43
C TYR A 129 -10.91 -2.60 -1.64
N ALA A 130 -12.06 -2.37 -2.26
CA ALA A 130 -12.56 -1.03 -2.58
C ALA A 130 -12.86 -0.17 -1.32
N SER A 131 -13.13 -0.80 -0.18
CA SER A 131 -13.45 -0.08 1.07
C SER A 131 -12.23 0.44 1.82
N ILE A 132 -11.01 -0.03 1.50
CA ILE A 132 -9.79 0.31 2.26
C ILE A 132 -9.58 1.82 2.37
N PRO A 133 -9.63 2.62 1.29
CA PRO A 133 -9.41 4.06 1.39
C PRO A 133 -10.39 4.76 2.32
N SER A 134 -11.67 4.40 2.25
CA SER A 134 -12.70 5.01 3.10
C SER A 134 -12.53 4.68 4.58
N GLN A 135 -12.10 3.46 4.92
CA GLN A 135 -11.85 3.06 6.30
C GLN A 135 -10.61 3.75 6.88
N LEU A 136 -9.55 3.94 6.09
CA LEU A 136 -8.38 4.71 6.50
C LEU A 136 -8.73 6.19 6.71
N ALA A 137 -9.52 6.79 5.81
CA ALA A 137 -9.97 8.17 5.93
C ALA A 137 -10.77 8.43 7.22
N LEU A 138 -11.50 7.43 7.73
CA LEU A 138 -12.22 7.50 9.01
C LEU A 138 -11.31 7.40 10.24
N LYS A 139 -10.00 7.29 10.06
CA LYS A 139 -8.99 7.19 11.14
C LYS A 139 -9.34 6.14 12.19
N ARG A 140 -9.77 4.97 11.74
CA ARG A 140 -10.15 3.87 12.63
C ARG A 140 -8.94 3.09 13.08
N ASN A 141 -8.98 2.63 14.33
CA ASN A 141 -7.89 1.83 14.91
C ASN A 141 -7.79 0.43 14.31
N ARG A 142 -8.80 -0.02 13.53
CA ARG A 142 -8.80 -1.34 12.88
C ARG A 142 -9.72 -1.37 11.68
N PHE A 143 -9.41 -2.25 10.75
CA PHE A 143 -10.25 -2.57 9.60
C PHE A 143 -11.50 -3.36 10.04
N LYS A 144 -12.66 -3.05 9.47
CA LYS A 144 -13.94 -3.71 9.79
C LYS A 144 -14.57 -4.31 8.54
N ILE A 145 -14.49 -5.62 8.40
CA ILE A 145 -15.04 -6.37 7.25
C ILE A 145 -16.56 -6.13 7.10
N ALA A 146 -17.31 -6.11 8.21
CA ALA A 146 -18.77 -5.90 8.15
C ALA A 146 -19.17 -4.54 7.53
N GLU A 147 -18.33 -3.50 7.70
CA GLU A 147 -18.56 -2.20 7.08
C GLU A 147 -18.15 -2.19 5.60
N ALA A 148 -17.05 -2.89 5.26
CA ALA A 148 -16.59 -3.06 3.90
C ALA A 148 -17.68 -3.68 3.01
N THR A 149 -18.29 -4.75 3.49
CA THR A 149 -19.25 -5.55 2.70
C THR A 149 -20.71 -5.10 2.92
N LYS A 150 -20.94 -4.03 3.71
CA LYS A 150 -22.28 -3.52 4.09
C LYS A 150 -23.23 -4.61 4.59
N SER A 151 -22.68 -5.67 5.17
CA SER A 151 -23.44 -6.82 5.65
C SER A 151 -22.72 -7.49 6.83
N ARG A 152 -23.40 -8.41 7.53
CA ARG A 152 -22.78 -9.16 8.62
C ARG A 152 -21.57 -9.95 8.12
N LYS A 153 -20.52 -10.04 8.96
CA LYS A 153 -19.35 -10.89 8.72
C LYS A 153 -19.80 -12.32 8.42
N GLN A 154 -19.26 -12.91 7.37
CA GLN A 154 -19.49 -14.31 6.99
C GLN A 154 -18.30 -15.16 7.41
N ILE A 155 -18.50 -16.45 7.62
CA ILE A 155 -17.43 -17.40 7.99
C ILE A 155 -16.27 -17.36 6.96
N LYS A 156 -16.61 -17.26 5.67
CA LYS A 156 -15.62 -17.21 4.58
C LYS A 156 -14.91 -15.86 4.41
N ASP A 157 -15.27 -14.82 5.17
CA ASP A 157 -14.63 -13.50 5.01
C ASP A 157 -13.18 -13.52 5.51
N GLU A 158 -12.84 -14.39 6.42
CA GLU A 158 -11.44 -14.59 6.85
C GLU A 158 -10.59 -15.22 5.73
N GLU A 159 -11.11 -16.25 5.05
CA GLU A 159 -10.43 -16.84 3.88
C GLU A 159 -10.24 -15.80 2.77
N ARG A 160 -11.28 -15.00 2.50
CA ARG A 160 -11.21 -13.90 1.52
C ARG A 160 -10.14 -12.87 1.89
N LEU A 161 -10.06 -12.53 3.16
CA LEU A 161 -9.05 -11.59 3.64
C LEU A 161 -7.64 -12.17 3.47
N PHE A 162 -7.44 -13.46 3.77
CA PHE A 162 -6.16 -14.13 3.52
C PHE A 162 -5.82 -14.15 2.04
N ASP A 163 -6.76 -14.48 1.15
CA ASP A 163 -6.56 -14.43 -0.29
C ASP A 163 -6.14 -13.01 -0.75
N LEU A 164 -6.76 -11.97 -0.19
CA LEU A 164 -6.44 -10.59 -0.50
C LEU A 164 -5.03 -10.20 -0.02
N ILE A 165 -4.63 -10.61 1.18
CA ILE A 165 -3.30 -10.37 1.72
C ILE A 165 -2.24 -11.15 0.92
N ASP A 166 -2.53 -12.39 0.55
CA ASP A 166 -1.62 -13.22 -0.25
C ASP A 166 -1.44 -12.68 -1.67
N SER A 167 -2.42 -11.97 -2.22
CA SER A 167 -2.32 -11.34 -3.53
C SER A 167 -1.26 -10.23 -3.60
N LYS A 168 -0.79 -9.73 -2.46
CA LYS A 168 0.19 -8.63 -2.32
C LYS A 168 -0.28 -7.27 -2.85
N ILE A 169 -1.56 -7.13 -3.25
CA ILE A 169 -2.12 -5.83 -3.63
C ILE A 169 -2.54 -5.00 -2.41
N VAL A 170 -2.53 -5.60 -1.21
CA VAL A 170 -2.75 -4.93 0.07
C VAL A 170 -1.66 -5.26 1.07
N LEU A 171 -1.43 -4.36 2.01
CA LEU A 171 -0.42 -4.44 3.05
C LEU A 171 -1.10 -4.48 4.43
N PRO A 172 -1.10 -5.62 5.13
CA PRO A 172 -1.66 -5.70 6.48
C PRO A 172 -0.69 -5.08 7.49
N CYS A 173 -1.22 -4.23 8.37
CA CYS A 173 -0.53 -3.67 9.52
C CYS A 173 -1.21 -4.16 10.79
N TYR A 174 -0.53 -5.01 11.56
CA TYR A 174 -1.12 -5.65 12.74
C TYR A 174 -0.90 -4.84 14.01
N ASN A 175 -1.94 -4.76 14.85
CA ASN A 175 -1.77 -4.22 16.19
C ASN A 175 -0.88 -5.14 17.04
N VAL A 176 -0.02 -4.54 17.86
CA VAL A 176 0.79 -5.27 18.83
C VAL A 176 0.38 -4.86 20.23
N ALA A 177 0.16 -5.85 21.11
CA ALA A 177 -0.25 -5.59 22.50
C ALA A 177 0.87 -4.91 23.29
N GLN A 178 2.11 -5.27 22.99
CA GLN A 178 3.29 -4.69 23.64
C GLN A 178 4.34 -4.31 22.58
N PRO A 179 4.73 -3.03 22.49
CA PRO A 179 5.77 -2.58 21.58
C PRO A 179 7.16 -2.96 22.13
N SER A 180 7.43 -4.26 22.18
CA SER A 180 8.68 -4.84 22.65
C SER A 180 9.48 -5.44 21.49
N ILE A 181 10.63 -6.03 21.81
CA ILE A 181 11.55 -6.65 20.83
C ILE A 181 10.87 -7.74 19.96
N ALA A 182 9.80 -8.35 20.44
CA ALA A 182 9.10 -9.47 19.78
C ALA A 182 7.77 -9.06 19.12
N LEU A 183 7.76 -8.03 18.27
CA LEU A 183 6.55 -7.50 17.62
C LEU A 183 5.71 -8.60 16.94
N ALA A 184 6.34 -9.55 16.25
CA ALA A 184 5.64 -10.64 15.57
C ALA A 184 4.93 -11.60 16.52
N GLN A 185 5.43 -11.76 17.75
CA GLN A 185 4.86 -12.68 18.75
C GLN A 185 3.69 -12.04 19.51
N THR A 186 3.68 -10.71 19.62
CA THR A 186 2.65 -9.95 20.35
C THR A 186 1.59 -9.34 19.42
N ARG A 187 1.62 -9.70 18.13
CA ARG A 187 0.63 -9.24 17.15
C ARG A 187 -0.74 -9.83 17.46
N ASP A 188 -1.75 -8.99 17.35
CA ASP A 188 -3.16 -9.41 17.39
C ASP A 188 -3.63 -9.67 15.93
N PRO A 189 -3.93 -10.93 15.55
CA PRO A 189 -4.40 -11.25 14.21
C PRO A 189 -5.80 -10.71 13.90
N GLU A 190 -6.62 -10.39 14.93
CA GLU A 190 -7.97 -9.86 14.79
C GLU A 190 -8.02 -8.33 14.67
N THR A 191 -6.91 -7.66 15.02
CA THR A 191 -6.84 -6.21 15.04
C THR A 191 -5.73 -5.74 14.11
N PHE A 192 -6.11 -5.26 12.93
CA PHE A 192 -5.20 -4.82 11.89
C PHE A 192 -5.80 -3.67 11.07
N LYS A 193 -4.92 -2.92 10.42
CA LYS A 193 -5.26 -1.98 9.34
C LYS A 193 -4.87 -2.61 8.01
N LEU A 194 -5.50 -2.16 6.92
CA LEU A 194 -5.10 -2.50 5.55
C LEU A 194 -4.70 -1.24 4.81
N TYR A 195 -3.56 -1.30 4.13
CA TYR A 195 -3.10 -0.29 3.19
C TYR A 195 -3.07 -0.86 1.77
N ILE A 196 -3.16 -0.03 0.77
CA ILE A 196 -2.98 -0.42 -0.64
C ILE A 196 -1.48 -0.49 -0.92
N SER A 197 -1.03 -1.51 -1.66
CA SER A 197 0.39 -1.73 -1.93
C SER A 197 1.04 -0.65 -2.79
N ASP A 198 0.25 0.13 -3.53
CA ASP A 198 0.73 1.26 -4.34
C ASP A 198 -0.02 2.55 -3.98
N ILE A 199 0.74 3.58 -3.61
CA ILE A 199 0.19 4.88 -3.21
C ILE A 199 -0.52 5.61 -4.37
N GLY A 200 -0.08 5.41 -5.60
CA GLY A 200 -0.74 6.00 -6.77
C GLY A 200 -2.12 5.40 -7.01
N LEU A 201 -2.26 4.08 -6.91
CA LEU A 201 -3.56 3.41 -6.97
C LEU A 201 -4.46 3.86 -5.82
N PHE A 202 -3.92 3.92 -4.60
CA PHE A 202 -4.62 4.43 -3.42
C PHE A 202 -5.16 5.84 -3.65
N THR A 203 -4.33 6.74 -4.20
CA THR A 203 -4.71 8.12 -4.53
C THR A 203 -5.88 8.14 -5.51
N THR A 204 -5.86 7.31 -6.55
CA THR A 204 -6.98 7.22 -7.53
C THR A 204 -8.25 6.67 -6.85
N MET A 205 -8.14 5.64 -6.02
CA MET A 205 -9.29 5.03 -5.33
C MET A 205 -10.00 6.00 -4.37
N ILE A 206 -9.26 6.88 -3.68
CA ILE A 206 -9.85 7.90 -2.80
C ILE A 206 -10.79 8.82 -3.58
N PHE A 207 -10.42 9.15 -4.79
CA PHE A 207 -11.08 10.17 -5.58
C PHE A 207 -12.07 9.63 -6.62
N ASP A 208 -12.22 8.30 -6.67
CA ASP A 208 -13.12 7.64 -7.64
C ASP A 208 -14.62 7.89 -7.40
N GLY A 209 -14.99 8.33 -6.20
CA GLY A 209 -16.39 8.66 -5.85
C GLY A 209 -16.91 10.02 -6.33
N GLY A 210 -16.10 10.85 -6.96
CA GLY A 210 -16.45 12.21 -7.37
C GLY A 210 -16.45 12.42 -8.89
N LYS A 211 -17.52 12.99 -9.44
CA LYS A 211 -17.59 13.47 -10.84
C LYS A 211 -16.65 14.68 -11.10
N GLY A 212 -15.67 14.93 -10.23
CA GLY A 212 -14.66 15.99 -10.40
C GLY A 212 -13.60 15.54 -11.39
N LEU A 213 -13.19 16.44 -12.28
CA LEU A 213 -12.05 16.23 -13.17
C LEU A 213 -10.83 15.84 -12.33
N SER A 214 -10.15 14.74 -12.71
CA SER A 214 -8.92 14.26 -12.06
C SER A 214 -7.91 15.40 -11.83
N SER A 215 -7.86 16.38 -12.72
CA SER A 215 -6.99 17.56 -12.63
C SER A 215 -7.14 18.37 -11.34
N ASP A 216 -8.36 18.54 -10.79
CA ASP A 216 -8.57 19.34 -9.58
C ASP A 216 -8.09 18.64 -8.31
N ILE A 217 -8.11 17.34 -8.33
CA ILE A 217 -7.62 16.47 -7.26
C ILE A 217 -6.10 16.52 -7.20
N TYR A 218 -5.45 16.36 -8.35
CA TYR A 218 -3.99 16.46 -8.45
C TYR A 218 -3.51 17.88 -8.12
N LYS A 219 -4.26 18.93 -8.50
CA LYS A 219 -3.97 20.31 -8.07
C LYS A 219 -3.99 20.44 -6.54
N LYS A 220 -4.97 19.83 -5.87
CA LYS A 220 -5.04 19.83 -4.39
C LYS A 220 -3.88 19.06 -3.77
N LEU A 221 -3.57 17.87 -4.27
CA LEU A 221 -2.47 17.03 -3.78
C LEU A 221 -1.12 17.74 -3.98
N LEU A 222 -0.91 18.37 -5.13
CA LEU A 222 0.34 19.06 -5.46
C LEU A 222 0.45 20.45 -4.87
N SER A 223 -0.66 21.00 -4.31
CA SER A 223 -0.61 22.29 -3.63
C SER A 223 0.19 22.22 -2.33
N ASP A 224 0.84 23.31 -1.93
CA ASP A 224 1.58 23.39 -0.67
C ASP A 224 0.68 23.33 0.58
N LYS A 225 -0.63 23.36 0.40
CA LYS A 225 -1.64 23.31 1.44
C LYS A 225 -2.39 21.98 1.40
N LEU A 226 -1.69 20.88 1.62
CA LEU A 226 -2.41 19.64 1.89
C LEU A 226 -3.15 19.79 3.21
N SER A 227 -4.47 19.60 3.18
CA SER A 227 -5.26 19.69 4.41
C SER A 227 -4.85 18.57 5.37
N ALA A 228 -4.90 18.82 6.67
CA ALA A 228 -4.63 17.82 7.72
C ALA A 228 -5.53 16.57 7.59
N ASP A 229 -6.61 16.68 6.80
CA ASP A 229 -7.54 15.58 6.55
C ASP A 229 -6.99 14.50 5.61
N LEU A 230 -5.84 14.72 4.94
CA LEU A 230 -5.21 13.76 4.03
C LEU A 230 -4.00 13.02 4.65
N GLY A 231 -3.86 13.04 5.98
CA GLY A 231 -2.77 12.35 6.70
C GLY A 231 -2.68 10.86 6.36
N TYR A 232 -3.82 10.19 6.20
CA TYR A 232 -3.89 8.77 5.83
C TYR A 232 -3.26 8.44 4.45
N MET A 233 -3.11 9.42 3.55
CA MET A 233 -2.36 9.23 2.31
C MET A 233 -0.86 9.09 2.57
N TYR A 234 -0.32 9.90 3.48
CA TYR A 234 1.07 9.76 3.92
C TYR A 234 1.28 8.44 4.66
N GLU A 235 0.33 8.03 5.51
CA GLU A 235 0.38 6.72 6.17
C GLU A 235 0.48 5.60 5.12
N ASN A 236 -0.34 5.61 4.07
CA ASN A 236 -0.26 4.59 3.02
C ASN A 236 1.08 4.63 2.28
N ALA A 237 1.62 5.81 1.95
CA ALA A 237 2.91 5.94 1.30
C ALA A 237 4.05 5.40 2.17
N ILE A 238 4.04 5.71 3.46
CA ILE A 238 5.03 5.21 4.42
C ILE A 238 4.90 3.69 4.62
N ALA A 239 3.67 3.16 4.69
CA ALA A 239 3.43 1.71 4.75
C ALA A 239 4.09 0.99 3.56
N GLN A 240 3.90 1.50 2.34
CA GLN A 240 4.54 0.96 1.13
C GLN A 240 6.07 1.00 1.24
N ILE A 241 6.67 2.12 1.63
CA ILE A 241 8.12 2.27 1.75
C ILE A 241 8.70 1.29 2.79
N ILE A 242 8.03 1.13 3.94
CA ILE A 242 8.45 0.20 5.00
C ILE A 242 8.43 -1.24 4.48
N VAL A 243 7.39 -1.64 3.74
CA VAL A 243 7.30 -3.01 3.19
C VAL A 243 8.34 -3.23 2.10
N ASN A 244 8.54 -2.26 1.22
CA ASN A 244 9.56 -2.34 0.16
C ASN A 244 10.99 -2.48 0.73
N SER A 245 11.25 -1.92 1.91
CA SER A 245 12.52 -2.11 2.62
C SER A 245 12.64 -3.47 3.35
N GLY A 246 11.68 -4.39 3.14
CA GLY A 246 11.69 -5.75 3.69
C GLY A 246 11.12 -5.88 5.10
N ASN A 247 10.50 -4.83 5.64
CA ASN A 247 9.92 -4.85 6.97
C ASN A 247 8.44 -5.22 6.96
N ASN A 248 7.98 -5.88 8.02
CA ASN A 248 6.56 -6.07 8.29
C ASN A 248 5.99 -4.83 9.00
N LEU A 249 4.70 -4.57 8.78
CA LEU A 249 4.01 -3.45 9.39
C LEU A 249 3.37 -3.85 10.72
N TYR A 250 3.63 -3.08 11.74
CA TYR A 250 2.99 -3.17 13.04
C TYR A 250 2.63 -1.77 13.52
N TYR A 251 1.56 -1.67 14.32
CA TYR A 251 1.17 -0.45 15.02
C TYR A 251 0.83 -0.78 16.48
N HIS A 252 0.77 0.24 17.32
CA HIS A 252 0.35 0.07 18.71
C HIS A 252 -0.69 1.11 19.06
N SER A 253 -1.83 0.67 19.58
CA SER A 253 -2.87 1.56 20.06
C SER A 253 -3.25 1.23 21.49
N TRP A 254 -3.41 2.26 22.33
CA TRP A 254 -3.81 2.09 23.72
C TRP A 254 -4.81 3.16 24.16
N ARG A 255 -5.66 2.84 25.08
CA ARG A 255 -6.58 3.80 25.68
C ARG A 255 -5.83 4.69 26.68
N LYS A 256 -6.09 5.98 26.63
CA LYS A 256 -5.66 6.89 27.68
C LYS A 256 -6.52 6.65 28.91
N GLU A 257 -5.90 6.52 30.10
CA GLU A 257 -6.62 6.37 31.35
C GLU A 257 -7.66 7.49 31.53
N ASN A 258 -8.88 7.12 31.92
CA ASN A 258 -10.01 8.03 32.13
C ASN A 258 -10.46 8.85 30.90
N SER A 259 -10.21 8.38 29.67
CA SER A 259 -10.61 9.05 28.45
C SER A 259 -11.26 8.08 27.44
N THR A 260 -12.13 8.63 26.58
CA THR A 260 -12.64 7.92 25.40
C THR A 260 -11.65 7.95 24.24
N HIS A 261 -10.57 8.75 24.35
CA HIS A 261 -9.55 8.86 23.31
C HIS A 261 -8.51 7.74 23.41
N SER A 262 -8.13 7.20 22.27
CA SER A 262 -6.99 6.29 22.12
C SER A 262 -5.79 7.05 21.59
N ASN A 263 -4.61 6.71 22.09
CA ASN A 263 -3.34 7.09 21.47
C ASN A 263 -2.91 5.99 20.51
N GLU A 264 -2.13 6.35 19.49
CA GLU A 264 -1.65 5.40 18.51
C GLU A 264 -0.22 5.78 18.08
N ILE A 265 0.59 4.76 17.85
CA ILE A 265 1.84 4.83 17.09
C ILE A 265 1.56 4.13 15.77
N ASP A 266 1.57 4.89 14.67
CA ASP A 266 1.13 4.41 13.36
C ASP A 266 1.98 3.26 12.82
N PHE A 267 3.29 3.30 13.04
CA PHE A 267 4.20 2.24 12.59
C PHE A 267 5.27 1.91 13.63
N LEU A 268 5.50 0.62 13.78
CA LEU A 268 6.61 0.04 14.54
C LEU A 268 7.38 -0.89 13.62
N ILE A 269 8.68 -0.75 13.57
CA ILE A 269 9.59 -1.64 12.84
C ILE A 269 10.63 -2.18 13.81
N ARG A 270 11.18 -3.34 13.46
CA ARG A 270 12.29 -3.91 14.20
C ARG A 270 13.59 -3.20 13.80
N SER A 271 14.32 -2.72 14.75
CA SER A 271 15.70 -2.21 14.55
C SER A 271 16.70 -3.36 14.47
#